data_2e109171cdc5ab36bc234c028aede813
#
_entry.id   2e109171cdc5ab36bc234c028aede813
#
_cell.length_a   1.000
_cell.length_b   1.000
_cell.length_c   1.000
_cell.angle_alpha   90.00
_cell.angle_beta   90.00
_cell.angle_gamma   90.00
#
_symmetry.space_group_name_H-M   'P 1'
#
loop_
_entity.id
_entity.type
_entity.pdbx_description
1 polymer ?
#
loop_
_entity_poly.entity_id
_entity_poly.type
_entity_poly.pdbx_seq_one_letter_code
_entity_poly.pdbx_strand_id
1 'polypeptide(L)'
;YHTNDIHSHLNEYARIQAYMAKHRPQLEHPSLYIDIGDHVDLSAPVTEATVGHKNIELLNEAHCDIATIGNNEGMTISHDALQNLYNDADFKVICTNVIDEEGHLPHHITSSYIKEIKGTRILFVAATAPFTPFYRALDWIVTDPLAAIKDEINAHQGEYDLLMVMSHVGIFFDEKLCQEIPEIDVIFGSHTHHHFEHGEINNGVLMAAAGKYGYYLGEVNIMIENGKIVDKIAKIHPIETLPLVETHFEEEGRALLSKPVVNHHVNLVKRTDVVTRTSYLLAESVYEFSRADCAIVNAGLIVNGIEADKVTEYDIHRMLPHPINIVRVRLTGKQLKQVIQKSQKQEYMHEHAQGLGFRGDIFGGYILYNLGFIESEE
;
A
#
# COMPACT_ATOMS: atom_id res chain seq x y z
N TYR A 1 -10.33 -16.68 5.32
CA TYR A 1 -10.68 -15.38 4.72
C TYR A 1 -9.43 -14.59 4.43
N HIS A 2 -9.45 -13.76 3.38
CA HIS A 2 -8.35 -12.85 3.10
C HIS A 2 -8.82 -11.50 2.55
N THR A 3 -8.04 -10.46 2.84
CA THR A 3 -8.11 -9.13 2.23
C THR A 3 -6.76 -8.77 1.65
N ASN A 4 -6.76 -7.86 0.69
CA ASN A 4 -5.56 -7.27 0.10
C ASN A 4 -5.88 -5.88 -0.44
N ASP A 5 -4.87 -5.00 -0.49
CA ASP A 5 -4.98 -3.68 -1.11
C ASP A 5 -6.19 -2.86 -0.61
N ILE A 6 -6.43 -2.86 0.71
CA ILE A 6 -7.51 -2.08 1.33
C ILE A 6 -7.28 -0.58 1.13
N HIS A 7 -6.03 -0.12 1.14
CA HIS A 7 -5.67 1.28 0.90
C HIS A 7 -6.51 2.26 1.72
N SER A 8 -6.72 1.96 3.00
CA SER A 8 -7.51 2.76 3.94
C SER A 8 -8.92 3.11 3.48
N HIS A 9 -9.54 2.27 2.64
CA HIS A 9 -10.98 2.30 2.37
C HIS A 9 -11.73 1.71 3.57
N LEU A 10 -11.66 2.43 4.70
CA LEU A 10 -12.09 1.91 6.00
C LEU A 10 -13.60 1.72 6.12
N ASN A 11 -14.41 2.44 5.34
CA ASN A 11 -15.85 2.24 5.30
C ASN A 11 -16.22 0.87 4.70
N GLU A 12 -15.54 0.49 3.63
CA GLU A 12 -15.68 -0.82 2.99
C GLU A 12 -15.13 -1.90 3.91
N TYR A 13 -13.99 -1.65 4.52
CA TYR A 13 -13.37 -2.58 5.47
C TYR A 13 -14.26 -2.85 6.70
N ALA A 14 -14.94 -1.85 7.24
CA ALA A 14 -15.90 -2.02 8.35
C ALA A 14 -17.03 -3.01 8.00
N ARG A 15 -17.49 -3.04 6.74
CA ARG A 15 -18.47 -4.01 6.27
C ARG A 15 -17.92 -5.44 6.24
N ILE A 16 -16.65 -5.59 5.85
CA ILE A 16 -15.92 -6.86 5.90
C ILE A 16 -15.79 -7.33 7.36
N GLN A 17 -15.39 -6.45 8.27
CA GLN A 17 -15.29 -6.76 9.70
C GLN A 17 -16.65 -7.25 10.25
N ALA A 18 -17.74 -6.53 9.97
CA ALA A 18 -19.07 -6.89 10.45
C ALA A 18 -19.53 -8.25 9.89
N TYR A 19 -19.22 -8.54 8.62
CA TYR A 19 -19.49 -9.84 8.03
C TYR A 19 -18.72 -10.95 8.74
N MET A 20 -17.40 -10.78 8.90
CA MET A 20 -16.54 -11.77 9.56
C MET A 20 -16.93 -11.99 11.01
N ALA A 21 -17.20 -10.92 11.77
CA ALA A 21 -17.63 -11.01 13.17
C ALA A 21 -18.93 -11.82 13.34
N LYS A 22 -19.82 -11.77 12.35
CA LYS A 22 -21.05 -12.56 12.34
C LYS A 22 -20.85 -14.01 11.91
N HIS A 23 -20.02 -14.25 10.89
CA HIS A 23 -19.97 -15.56 10.23
C HIS A 23 -18.85 -16.47 10.74
N ARG A 24 -17.64 -15.95 11.06
CA ARG A 24 -16.53 -16.78 11.57
C ARG A 24 -16.90 -17.60 12.82
N PRO A 25 -17.60 -17.04 13.84
CA PRO A 25 -17.96 -17.81 15.04
C PRO A 25 -18.96 -18.94 14.78
N GLN A 26 -19.65 -18.94 13.63
CA GLN A 26 -20.63 -19.97 13.26
C GLN A 26 -20.02 -21.13 12.48
N LEU A 27 -18.74 -21.04 12.13
CA LEU A 27 -18.05 -22.10 11.39
C LEU A 27 -17.77 -23.30 12.31
N GLU A 28 -18.09 -24.49 11.86
CA GLU A 28 -17.81 -25.74 12.59
C GLU A 28 -16.34 -26.20 12.46
N HIS A 29 -15.57 -25.53 11.63
CA HIS A 29 -14.16 -25.80 11.37
C HIS A 29 -13.28 -24.59 11.70
N PRO A 30 -11.97 -24.77 11.93
CA PRO A 30 -11.04 -23.67 12.14
C PRO A 30 -11.03 -22.73 10.93
N SER A 31 -10.88 -21.44 11.20
CA SER A 31 -10.72 -20.42 10.17
C SER A 31 -9.61 -19.45 10.52
N LEU A 32 -8.91 -18.94 9.51
CA LEU A 32 -7.97 -17.85 9.62
C LEU A 32 -8.48 -16.64 8.87
N TYR A 33 -8.09 -15.45 9.33
CA TYR A 33 -8.18 -14.22 8.56
C TYR A 33 -6.77 -13.69 8.33
N ILE A 34 -6.41 -13.46 7.07
CA ILE A 34 -5.10 -12.95 6.66
C ILE A 34 -5.24 -11.69 5.82
N ASP A 35 -4.31 -10.75 5.97
CA ASP A 35 -4.23 -9.53 5.17
C ASP A 35 -2.93 -9.51 4.35
N ILE A 36 -3.05 -9.23 3.04
CA ILE A 36 -1.94 -9.37 2.09
C ILE A 36 -1.25 -8.01 1.81
N GLY A 37 -1.33 -7.09 2.75
CA GLY A 37 -0.65 -5.79 2.69
C GLY A 37 -1.36 -4.72 1.85
N ASP A 38 -0.74 -3.53 1.80
CA ASP A 38 -1.35 -2.29 1.34
C ASP A 38 -2.69 -2.01 2.02
N HIS A 39 -2.76 -2.33 3.32
CA HIS A 39 -3.88 -1.97 4.16
C HIS A 39 -3.83 -0.48 4.50
N VAL A 40 -2.63 0.06 4.74
CA VAL A 40 -2.35 1.45 5.06
C VAL A 40 -2.28 2.30 3.80
N ASP A 41 -2.97 3.43 3.77
CA ASP A 41 -2.83 4.47 2.75
C ASP A 41 -3.06 5.85 3.39
N LEU A 42 -2.03 6.68 3.40
CA LEU A 42 -2.04 8.00 4.02
C LEU A 42 -2.97 9.01 3.32
N SER A 43 -3.62 8.64 2.21
CA SER A 43 -4.64 9.48 1.58
C SER A 43 -5.93 9.60 2.40
N ALA A 44 -6.19 8.68 3.33
CA ALA A 44 -7.29 8.77 4.28
C ALA A 44 -6.90 9.62 5.50
N PRO A 45 -7.71 10.63 5.89
CA PRO A 45 -7.34 11.57 6.96
C PRO A 45 -7.05 10.91 8.31
N VAL A 46 -7.80 9.88 8.70
CA VAL A 46 -7.57 9.18 9.97
C VAL A 46 -6.28 8.36 9.94
N THR A 47 -5.95 7.77 8.80
CA THR A 47 -4.69 7.03 8.60
C THR A 47 -3.50 7.96 8.61
N GLU A 48 -3.59 9.12 7.93
CA GLU A 48 -2.57 10.18 7.99
C GLU A 48 -2.33 10.63 9.42
N ALA A 49 -3.40 11.00 10.15
CA ALA A 49 -3.33 11.50 11.52
C ALA A 49 -2.70 10.49 12.50
N THR A 50 -2.88 9.21 12.26
CA THR A 50 -2.40 8.12 13.13
C THR A 50 -1.17 7.40 12.56
N VAL A 51 -0.68 7.85 11.40
CA VAL A 51 0.45 7.22 10.67
C VAL A 51 0.23 5.70 10.50
N GLY A 52 -1.02 5.30 10.19
CA GLY A 52 -1.39 3.91 9.96
C GLY A 52 -1.82 3.12 11.21
N HIS A 53 -1.60 3.60 12.44
CA HIS A 53 -1.96 2.84 13.65
C HIS A 53 -3.46 2.54 13.74
N LYS A 54 -4.34 3.41 13.21
CA LYS A 54 -5.78 3.11 13.13
C LYS A 54 -6.07 1.87 12.28
N ASN A 55 -5.31 1.64 11.23
CA ASN A 55 -5.44 0.47 10.38
C ASN A 55 -5.09 -0.82 11.17
N ILE A 56 -4.06 -0.76 12.02
CA ILE A 56 -3.65 -1.88 12.87
C ILE A 56 -4.71 -2.17 13.96
N GLU A 57 -5.26 -1.12 14.58
CA GLU A 57 -6.40 -1.24 15.50
C GLU A 57 -7.58 -1.98 14.84
N LEU A 58 -7.94 -1.61 13.62
CA LEU A 58 -9.03 -2.24 12.88
C LEU A 58 -8.73 -3.69 12.49
N LEU A 59 -7.48 -4.03 12.17
CA LEU A 59 -7.07 -5.42 11.94
C LEU A 59 -7.15 -6.26 13.24
N ASN A 60 -6.78 -5.69 14.40
CA ASN A 60 -6.97 -6.32 15.72
C ASN A 60 -8.45 -6.60 16.01
N GLU A 61 -9.31 -5.59 15.80
CA GLU A 61 -10.77 -5.72 15.99
C GLU A 61 -11.38 -6.79 15.07
N ALA A 62 -10.85 -6.94 13.85
CA ALA A 62 -11.26 -7.99 12.92
C ALA A 62 -10.72 -9.37 13.28
N HIS A 63 -9.94 -9.49 14.36
CA HIS A 63 -9.22 -10.70 14.73
C HIS A 63 -8.39 -11.26 13.56
N CYS A 64 -7.58 -10.41 12.95
CA CYS A 64 -6.58 -10.82 11.97
C CYS A 64 -5.64 -11.84 12.62
N ASP A 65 -5.29 -12.90 11.90
CA ASP A 65 -4.36 -13.92 12.39
C ASP A 65 -2.93 -13.64 11.89
N ILE A 66 -2.80 -13.25 10.61
CA ILE A 66 -1.51 -13.04 9.95
C ILE A 66 -1.66 -11.89 8.95
N ALA A 67 -0.71 -10.99 8.91
CA ALA A 67 -0.62 -9.97 7.86
C ALA A 67 0.76 -9.98 7.21
N THR A 68 0.86 -9.40 6.02
CA THR A 68 2.15 -9.00 5.43
C THR A 68 2.15 -7.50 5.18
N ILE A 69 3.31 -6.95 4.89
CA ILE A 69 3.41 -5.57 4.40
C ILE A 69 3.29 -5.54 2.89
N GLY A 70 2.61 -4.53 2.37
CA GLY A 70 2.67 -4.17 0.97
C GLY A 70 3.72 -3.08 0.71
N ASN A 71 3.68 -2.51 -0.48
CA ASN A 71 4.59 -1.42 -0.81
C ASN A 71 4.19 -0.09 -0.15
N ASN A 72 2.92 0.12 0.17
CA ASN A 72 2.51 1.34 0.87
C ASN A 72 3.14 1.41 2.26
N GLU A 73 3.07 0.35 3.05
CA GLU A 73 3.72 0.31 4.36
C GLU A 73 5.24 0.49 4.23
N GLY A 74 5.85 -0.08 3.19
CA GLY A 74 7.31 -0.04 3.00
C GLY A 74 7.86 1.25 2.38
N MET A 75 7.04 2.05 1.67
CA MET A 75 7.53 3.17 0.86
C MET A 75 6.89 4.52 1.15
N THR A 76 5.75 4.57 1.86
CA THR A 76 5.02 5.83 2.05
C THR A 76 5.15 6.42 3.45
N ILE A 77 5.40 5.59 4.45
CA ILE A 77 5.70 6.03 5.82
C ILE A 77 7.21 6.06 6.06
N SER A 78 7.66 6.82 7.07
CA SER A 78 9.08 6.91 7.38
C SER A 78 9.64 5.59 7.92
N HIS A 79 10.97 5.46 7.93
CA HIS A 79 11.66 4.32 8.54
C HIS A 79 11.18 4.06 9.96
N ASP A 80 11.23 5.09 10.82
CA ASP A 80 10.80 4.99 12.22
C ASP A 80 9.31 4.66 12.35
N ALA A 81 8.47 5.15 11.43
CA ALA A 81 7.04 4.83 11.43
C ALA A 81 6.81 3.35 11.13
N LEU A 82 7.49 2.76 10.13
CA LEU A 82 7.38 1.32 9.86
C LEU A 82 7.92 0.48 11.02
N GLN A 83 9.03 0.90 11.65
CA GLN A 83 9.58 0.24 12.84
C GLN A 83 8.57 0.17 14.00
N ASN A 84 7.65 1.12 14.08
CA ASN A 84 6.68 1.21 15.19
C ASN A 84 5.26 0.81 14.81
N LEU A 85 4.95 0.65 13.53
CA LEU A 85 3.59 0.44 13.03
C LEU A 85 2.88 -0.74 13.69
N TYR A 86 3.60 -1.83 13.91
CA TYR A 86 3.03 -3.09 14.41
C TYR A 86 3.28 -3.33 15.90
N ASN A 87 3.66 -2.30 16.68
CA ASN A 87 3.91 -2.44 18.12
C ASN A 87 2.69 -2.99 18.88
N ASP A 88 1.50 -2.58 18.48
CA ASP A 88 0.23 -2.95 19.11
C ASP A 88 -0.56 -4.02 18.32
N ALA A 89 0.08 -4.72 17.38
CA ALA A 89 -0.57 -5.76 16.60
C ALA A 89 -0.78 -7.04 17.42
N ASP A 90 -2.03 -7.51 17.49
CA ASP A 90 -2.39 -8.78 18.14
C ASP A 90 -2.21 -10.00 17.20
N PHE A 91 -1.73 -9.79 16.01
CA PHE A 91 -1.52 -10.78 14.95
C PHE A 91 -0.05 -10.90 14.56
N LYS A 92 0.29 -11.93 13.79
CA LYS A 92 1.64 -12.10 13.24
C LYS A 92 1.81 -11.27 11.98
N VAL A 93 2.94 -10.58 11.85
CA VAL A 93 3.32 -9.88 10.61
C VAL A 93 4.54 -10.57 10.02
N ILE A 94 4.47 -10.91 8.73
CA ILE A 94 5.54 -11.62 8.03
C ILE A 94 5.94 -10.90 6.75
N CYS A 95 7.24 -10.85 6.46
CA CYS A 95 7.80 -10.41 5.19
C CYS A 95 9.27 -10.85 5.10
N THR A 96 9.64 -11.55 4.03
CA THR A 96 11.00 -12.10 3.91
C THR A 96 12.02 -11.15 3.29
N ASN A 97 11.59 -10.13 2.55
CA ASN A 97 12.46 -9.42 1.60
C ASN A 97 12.65 -7.93 1.88
N VAL A 98 12.24 -7.42 3.05
CA VAL A 98 12.53 -6.04 3.49
C VAL A 98 13.41 -6.07 4.71
N ILE A 99 14.61 -5.47 4.62
CA ILE A 99 15.62 -5.43 5.69
C ILE A 99 16.24 -4.04 5.80
N ASP A 100 16.85 -3.74 6.92
CA ASP A 100 17.71 -2.58 7.10
C ASP A 100 19.14 -2.80 6.54
N GLU A 101 20.04 -1.82 6.72
CA GLU A 101 21.45 -1.93 6.26
C GLU A 101 22.23 -3.00 7.01
N GLU A 102 21.84 -3.36 8.23
CA GLU A 102 22.43 -4.41 9.06
C GLU A 102 21.85 -5.81 8.74
N GLY A 103 20.83 -5.89 7.90
CA GLY A 103 20.17 -7.13 7.50
C GLY A 103 19.05 -7.59 8.45
N HIS A 104 18.55 -6.72 9.32
CA HIS A 104 17.44 -7.02 10.21
C HIS A 104 16.09 -6.67 9.55
N LEU A 105 15.07 -7.47 9.82
CA LEU A 105 13.69 -7.17 9.47
C LEU A 105 13.17 -5.98 10.31
N PRO A 106 12.16 -5.23 9.84
CA PRO A 106 11.48 -4.24 10.67
C PRO A 106 10.96 -4.87 11.98
N HIS A 107 10.84 -4.08 13.04
CA HIS A 107 10.37 -4.58 14.33
C HIS A 107 9.00 -5.26 14.21
N HIS A 108 8.78 -6.31 15.00
CA HIS A 108 7.55 -7.12 15.02
C HIS A 108 7.22 -7.87 13.71
N ILE A 109 8.10 -7.80 12.69
CA ILE A 109 8.00 -8.57 11.46
C ILE A 109 8.94 -9.77 11.55
N THR A 110 8.48 -10.94 11.14
CA THR A 110 9.28 -12.16 10.99
C THR A 110 9.35 -12.58 9.53
N SER A 111 10.35 -13.36 9.15
CA SER A 111 10.51 -13.82 7.76
C SER A 111 9.37 -14.74 7.32
N SER A 112 8.88 -15.58 8.24
CA SER A 112 7.80 -16.54 8.02
C SER A 112 7.08 -16.88 9.32
N TYR A 113 6.04 -17.70 9.22
CA TYR A 113 5.31 -18.20 10.39
C TYR A 113 4.75 -19.59 10.13
N ILE A 114 5.00 -20.53 11.06
CA ILE A 114 4.37 -21.85 11.05
C ILE A 114 3.21 -21.84 12.06
N LYS A 115 2.00 -22.11 11.55
CA LYS A 115 0.79 -22.26 12.37
C LYS A 115 0.32 -23.69 12.32
N GLU A 116 0.16 -24.30 13.49
CA GLU A 116 -0.42 -25.62 13.61
C GLU A 116 -1.94 -25.54 13.80
N ILE A 117 -2.71 -26.26 12.98
CA ILE A 117 -4.16 -26.34 13.06
C ILE A 117 -4.55 -27.82 13.03
N LYS A 118 -5.10 -28.34 14.12
CA LYS A 118 -5.53 -29.77 14.24
C LYS A 118 -4.43 -30.77 13.81
N GLY A 119 -3.19 -30.48 14.17
CA GLY A 119 -2.05 -31.34 13.86
C GLY A 119 -1.46 -31.15 12.47
N THR A 120 -1.98 -30.25 11.64
CA THR A 120 -1.40 -29.87 10.35
C THR A 120 -0.59 -28.60 10.53
N ARG A 121 0.67 -28.63 10.15
CA ARG A 121 1.61 -27.49 10.21
C ARG A 121 1.59 -26.77 8.88
N ILE A 122 1.24 -25.50 8.91
CA ILE A 122 1.11 -24.63 7.74
C ILE A 122 2.22 -23.59 7.80
N LEU A 123 3.13 -23.60 6.83
CA LEU A 123 4.12 -22.56 6.66
C LEU A 123 3.54 -21.42 5.83
N PHE A 124 3.56 -20.21 6.39
CA PHE A 124 3.27 -18.97 5.69
C PHE A 124 4.56 -18.22 5.41
N VAL A 125 4.78 -17.87 4.15
CA VAL A 125 5.91 -17.05 3.67
C VAL A 125 5.35 -15.87 2.92
N ALA A 126 5.95 -14.69 3.06
CA ALA A 126 5.45 -13.48 2.41
C ALA A 126 6.55 -12.62 1.82
N ALA A 127 6.27 -11.94 0.72
CA ALA A 127 7.16 -10.96 0.12
C ALA A 127 6.40 -9.78 -0.50
N THR A 128 7.04 -8.62 -0.53
CA THR A 128 6.51 -7.39 -1.15
C THR A 128 7.27 -6.99 -2.42
N ALA A 129 6.67 -6.12 -3.23
CA ALA A 129 7.20 -5.67 -4.51
C ALA A 129 8.54 -4.91 -4.36
N PRO A 130 9.57 -5.24 -5.16
CA PRO A 130 10.93 -4.75 -4.95
C PRO A 130 11.20 -3.37 -5.60
N PHE A 131 10.51 -2.32 -5.17
CA PHE A 131 10.73 -0.94 -5.63
C PHE A 131 11.99 -0.32 -5.00
N THR A 132 13.14 -0.88 -5.30
CA THR A 132 14.45 -0.57 -4.69
C THR A 132 14.75 0.92 -4.50
N PRO A 133 14.54 1.83 -5.48
CA PRO A 133 14.87 3.25 -5.28
C PRO A 133 14.04 3.92 -4.18
N PHE A 134 12.78 3.51 -4.02
CA PHE A 134 11.86 4.09 -3.04
C PHE A 134 12.15 3.55 -1.63
N TYR A 135 12.39 2.25 -1.49
CA TYR A 135 12.80 1.65 -0.22
C TYR A 135 14.12 2.27 0.29
N ARG A 136 15.12 2.42 -0.59
CA ARG A 136 16.40 3.05 -0.23
C ARG A 136 16.27 4.50 0.21
N ALA A 137 15.30 5.24 -0.30
CA ALA A 137 15.05 6.61 0.12
C ALA A 137 14.53 6.72 1.56
N LEU A 138 14.09 5.59 2.12
CA LEU A 138 13.61 5.43 3.50
C LEU A 138 14.52 4.53 4.34
N ASP A 139 15.78 4.33 3.91
CA ASP A 139 16.81 3.52 4.60
C ASP A 139 16.41 2.04 4.74
N TRP A 140 15.61 1.53 3.78
CA TRP A 140 15.28 0.11 3.65
C TRP A 140 15.95 -0.51 2.43
N ILE A 141 16.27 -1.78 2.52
CA ILE A 141 16.71 -2.63 1.41
C ILE A 141 15.60 -3.63 1.12
N VAL A 142 15.10 -3.63 -0.11
CA VAL A 142 14.21 -4.68 -0.60
C VAL A 142 15.00 -5.63 -1.51
N THR A 143 15.00 -6.92 -1.18
CA THR A 143 15.72 -7.95 -1.91
C THR A 143 14.84 -8.61 -2.98
N ASP A 144 15.43 -9.50 -3.80
CA ASP A 144 14.67 -10.27 -4.80
C ASP A 144 13.65 -11.18 -4.11
N PRO A 145 12.34 -11.00 -4.36
CA PRO A 145 11.30 -11.74 -3.65
C PRO A 145 11.32 -13.25 -3.95
N LEU A 146 11.73 -13.68 -5.16
CA LEU A 146 11.78 -15.10 -5.50
C LEU A 146 12.90 -15.80 -4.72
N ALA A 147 14.08 -15.18 -4.66
CA ALA A 147 15.19 -15.72 -3.91
C ALA A 147 14.85 -15.79 -2.40
N ALA A 148 14.30 -14.70 -1.84
CA ALA A 148 13.93 -14.64 -0.42
C ALA A 148 12.88 -15.69 -0.04
N ILE A 149 11.84 -15.88 -0.86
CA ILE A 149 10.83 -16.93 -0.65
C ILE A 149 11.46 -18.33 -0.71
N LYS A 150 12.31 -18.60 -1.71
CA LYS A 150 12.99 -19.91 -1.84
C LYS A 150 13.90 -20.19 -0.65
N ASP A 151 14.68 -19.21 -0.20
CA ASP A 151 15.58 -19.36 0.93
C ASP A 151 14.80 -19.67 2.22
N GLU A 152 13.68 -18.99 2.44
CA GLU A 152 12.83 -19.20 3.62
C GLU A 152 12.14 -20.59 3.60
N ILE A 153 11.62 -21.04 2.46
CA ILE A 153 11.06 -22.38 2.29
C ILE A 153 12.13 -23.45 2.58
N ASN A 154 13.33 -23.26 2.05
CA ASN A 154 14.43 -24.20 2.27
C ASN A 154 14.87 -24.25 3.74
N ALA A 155 14.84 -23.12 4.45
CA ALA A 155 15.17 -23.07 5.88
C ALA A 155 14.22 -23.90 6.75
N HIS A 156 12.96 -24.04 6.32
CA HIS A 156 11.92 -24.80 7.02
C HIS A 156 11.61 -26.18 6.43
N GLN A 157 12.50 -26.72 5.59
CA GLN A 157 12.26 -27.99 4.91
C GLN A 157 12.02 -29.14 5.93
N GLY A 158 10.86 -29.82 5.83
CA GLY A 158 10.45 -30.90 6.74
C GLY A 158 9.74 -30.42 8.02
N GLU A 159 9.59 -29.13 8.24
CA GLU A 159 8.92 -28.56 9.41
C GLU A 159 7.43 -28.28 9.16
N TYR A 160 6.95 -28.32 7.93
CA TYR A 160 5.56 -28.03 7.55
C TYR A 160 4.95 -29.17 6.70
N ASP A 161 3.64 -29.17 6.66
CA ASP A 161 2.82 -30.10 5.88
C ASP A 161 2.15 -29.41 4.70
N LEU A 162 1.87 -28.09 4.82
CA LEU A 162 1.30 -27.23 3.79
C LEU A 162 2.10 -25.93 3.65
N LEU A 163 2.18 -25.40 2.44
CA LEU A 163 2.89 -24.18 2.10
C LEU A 163 1.94 -23.14 1.51
N MET A 164 1.83 -21.99 2.17
CA MET A 164 1.04 -20.85 1.72
C MET A 164 1.94 -19.63 1.52
N VAL A 165 1.80 -18.95 0.38
CA VAL A 165 2.53 -17.73 0.08
C VAL A 165 1.58 -16.54 0.05
N MET A 166 1.89 -15.49 0.82
CA MET A 166 1.23 -14.20 0.82
C MET A 166 2.07 -13.26 -0.06
N SER A 167 1.66 -13.10 -1.32
CA SER A 167 2.44 -12.38 -2.33
C SER A 167 1.91 -10.97 -2.54
N HIS A 168 2.64 -9.96 -2.05
CA HIS A 168 2.38 -8.57 -2.40
C HIS A 168 3.32 -8.09 -3.53
N VAL A 169 3.42 -8.88 -4.61
CA VAL A 169 4.34 -8.61 -5.73
C VAL A 169 3.61 -8.44 -7.07
N GLY A 170 2.44 -9.05 -7.21
CA GLY A 170 1.56 -8.93 -8.36
C GLY A 170 1.46 -10.18 -9.21
N ILE A 171 0.43 -10.23 -10.06
CA ILE A 171 -0.04 -11.42 -10.78
C ILE A 171 1.04 -12.11 -11.62
N PHE A 172 1.86 -11.36 -12.35
CA PHE A 172 2.92 -11.96 -13.18
C PHE A 172 4.00 -12.66 -12.35
N PHE A 173 4.24 -12.17 -11.13
CA PHE A 173 5.13 -12.82 -10.20
C PHE A 173 4.48 -14.07 -9.59
N ASP A 174 3.20 -14.03 -9.29
CA ASP A 174 2.45 -15.17 -8.75
C ASP A 174 2.41 -16.32 -9.75
N GLU A 175 2.17 -16.02 -11.04
CA GLU A 175 2.28 -17.01 -12.13
C GLU A 175 3.69 -17.62 -12.23
N LYS A 176 4.73 -16.80 -12.04
CA LYS A 176 6.11 -17.27 -12.01
C LYS A 176 6.38 -18.17 -10.80
N LEU A 177 5.87 -17.82 -9.61
CA LEU A 177 5.98 -18.68 -8.41
C LEU A 177 5.38 -20.06 -8.65
N CYS A 178 4.22 -20.17 -9.30
CA CYS A 178 3.58 -21.45 -9.64
C CYS A 178 4.48 -22.34 -10.51
N GLN A 179 5.36 -21.75 -11.31
CA GLN A 179 6.30 -22.50 -12.16
C GLN A 179 7.59 -22.85 -11.42
N GLU A 180 8.11 -21.92 -10.63
CA GLU A 180 9.41 -22.01 -9.98
C GLU A 180 9.38 -22.78 -8.65
N ILE A 181 8.20 -22.86 -8.00
CA ILE A 181 7.99 -23.48 -6.69
C ILE A 181 6.67 -24.27 -6.71
N PRO A 182 6.60 -25.39 -7.42
CA PRO A 182 5.34 -26.14 -7.60
C PRO A 182 4.82 -26.83 -6.32
N GLU A 183 5.62 -26.85 -5.24
CA GLU A 183 5.20 -27.33 -3.92
C GLU A 183 4.32 -26.33 -3.16
N ILE A 184 4.12 -25.11 -3.64
CA ILE A 184 3.18 -24.16 -3.04
C ILE A 184 1.76 -24.71 -3.19
N ASP A 185 1.01 -24.71 -2.08
CA ASP A 185 -0.39 -25.15 -2.10
C ASP A 185 -1.34 -23.99 -2.49
N VAL A 186 -1.13 -22.82 -1.92
CA VAL A 186 -1.95 -21.61 -2.17
C VAL A 186 -1.07 -20.37 -2.24
N ILE A 187 -1.32 -19.52 -3.24
CA ILE A 187 -0.83 -18.15 -3.31
C ILE A 187 -2.00 -17.20 -3.07
N PHE A 188 -1.87 -16.33 -2.06
CA PHE A 188 -2.74 -15.18 -1.87
C PHE A 188 -2.06 -13.98 -2.51
N GLY A 189 -2.57 -13.54 -3.68
CA GLY A 189 -1.99 -12.50 -4.51
C GLY A 189 -2.57 -11.11 -4.23
N SER A 190 -1.79 -10.06 -4.52
CA SER A 190 -2.17 -8.67 -4.34
C SER A 190 -1.37 -7.72 -5.25
N HIS A 191 -1.26 -6.42 -4.92
CA HIS A 191 -0.48 -5.39 -5.59
C HIS A 191 -1.02 -4.94 -6.96
N THR A 192 -1.33 -5.87 -7.86
CA THR A 192 -1.88 -5.56 -9.20
C THR A 192 -3.40 -5.43 -9.20
N HIS A 193 -4.04 -5.48 -8.03
CA HIS A 193 -5.47 -5.28 -7.81
C HIS A 193 -6.39 -6.21 -8.62
N HIS A 194 -5.87 -7.36 -9.06
CA HIS A 194 -6.67 -8.38 -9.72
C HIS A 194 -7.56 -9.12 -8.71
N HIS A 195 -8.58 -9.81 -9.20
CA HIS A 195 -9.42 -10.70 -8.40
C HIS A 195 -9.76 -11.96 -9.17
N PHE A 196 -10.00 -13.04 -8.45
CA PHE A 196 -10.45 -14.31 -9.01
C PHE A 196 -11.76 -14.71 -8.35
N GLU A 197 -12.85 -14.76 -9.13
CA GLU A 197 -14.17 -15.14 -8.60
C GLU A 197 -14.18 -16.51 -7.93
N HIS A 198 -13.42 -17.47 -8.49
CA HIS A 198 -13.35 -18.86 -8.04
C HIS A 198 -11.93 -19.35 -7.80
N GLY A 199 -10.96 -18.43 -7.70
CA GLY A 199 -9.55 -18.77 -7.75
C GLY A 199 -9.09 -19.26 -9.13
N GLU A 200 -7.80 -19.40 -9.30
CA GLU A 200 -7.20 -19.95 -10.52
C GLU A 200 -6.18 -21.03 -10.15
N ILE A 201 -6.25 -22.18 -10.78
CA ILE A 201 -5.26 -23.23 -10.61
C ILE A 201 -4.20 -23.12 -11.70
N ASN A 202 -2.97 -22.81 -11.30
CA ASN A 202 -1.82 -22.77 -12.19
C ASN A 202 -0.75 -23.75 -11.70
N ASN A 203 -0.37 -24.72 -12.54
CA ASN A 203 0.60 -25.77 -12.21
C ASN A 203 0.32 -26.51 -10.88
N GLY A 204 -0.96 -26.70 -10.54
CA GLY A 204 -1.37 -27.34 -9.28
C GLY A 204 -1.49 -26.39 -8.08
N VAL A 205 -1.01 -25.16 -8.17
CA VAL A 205 -1.11 -24.12 -7.15
C VAL A 205 -2.43 -23.39 -7.28
N LEU A 206 -3.16 -23.17 -6.18
CA LEU A 206 -4.35 -22.32 -6.17
C LEU A 206 -3.91 -20.86 -5.97
N MET A 207 -4.24 -19.98 -6.91
CA MET A 207 -4.10 -18.54 -6.78
C MET A 207 -5.44 -17.91 -6.37
N ALA A 208 -5.44 -17.08 -5.33
CA ALA A 208 -6.59 -16.35 -4.83
C ALA A 208 -6.22 -14.87 -4.62
N ALA A 209 -7.08 -13.95 -5.06
CA ALA A 209 -6.92 -12.51 -4.86
C ALA A 209 -8.31 -11.85 -4.79
N ALA A 210 -8.43 -10.78 -3.99
CA ALA A 210 -9.70 -10.12 -3.65
C ALA A 210 -9.81 -8.67 -4.17
N GLY A 211 -9.07 -8.34 -5.23
CA GLY A 211 -9.15 -7.01 -5.86
C GLY A 211 -8.49 -5.92 -5.03
N LYS A 212 -9.22 -4.85 -4.73
CA LYS A 212 -8.74 -3.71 -3.94
C LYS A 212 -9.87 -2.99 -3.22
N TYR A 213 -9.51 -2.08 -2.30
CA TYR A 213 -10.40 -1.11 -1.65
C TYR A 213 -11.55 -1.77 -0.85
N GLY A 214 -11.38 -3.05 -0.47
CA GLY A 214 -12.43 -3.80 0.20
C GLY A 214 -13.65 -4.08 -0.67
N TYR A 215 -13.55 -3.99 -2.00
CA TYR A 215 -14.65 -4.34 -2.90
C TYR A 215 -15.04 -5.81 -2.84
N TYR A 216 -14.12 -6.65 -2.38
CA TYR A 216 -14.35 -8.07 -2.17
C TYR A 216 -13.70 -8.54 -0.87
N LEU A 217 -14.34 -9.51 -0.23
CA LEU A 217 -13.71 -10.36 0.79
C LEU A 217 -13.42 -11.71 0.13
N GLY A 218 -12.17 -12.14 0.17
CA GLY A 218 -11.77 -13.46 -0.32
C GLY A 218 -12.05 -14.56 0.71
N GLU A 219 -12.42 -15.73 0.22
CA GLU A 219 -12.58 -16.95 1.02
C GLU A 219 -11.93 -18.14 0.29
N VAL A 220 -11.03 -18.82 0.97
CA VAL A 220 -10.40 -20.06 0.48
C VAL A 220 -10.75 -21.18 1.44
N ASN A 221 -11.32 -22.26 0.92
CA ASN A 221 -11.64 -23.47 1.67
C ASN A 221 -10.66 -24.59 1.26
N ILE A 222 -10.00 -25.19 2.25
CA ILE A 222 -9.04 -26.25 2.06
C ILE A 222 -9.51 -27.46 2.84
N MET A 223 -9.77 -28.56 2.14
CA MET A 223 -10.10 -29.82 2.74
C MET A 223 -8.85 -30.68 2.91
N ILE A 224 -8.57 -31.08 4.15
CA ILE A 224 -7.36 -31.84 4.50
C ILE A 224 -7.79 -33.20 5.06
N GLU A 225 -7.26 -34.27 4.48
CA GLU A 225 -7.42 -35.63 4.98
C GLU A 225 -6.05 -36.30 5.12
N ASN A 226 -5.78 -36.84 6.30
CA ASN A 226 -4.51 -37.53 6.60
C ASN A 226 -3.26 -36.64 6.32
N GLY A 227 -3.35 -35.33 6.63
CA GLY A 227 -2.27 -34.36 6.42
C GLY A 227 -2.02 -33.96 4.95
N LYS A 228 -2.95 -34.28 4.04
CA LYS A 228 -2.86 -33.90 2.63
C LYS A 228 -4.10 -33.15 2.19
N ILE A 229 -3.91 -32.18 1.30
CA ILE A 229 -5.03 -31.49 0.65
C ILE A 229 -5.71 -32.48 -0.31
N VAL A 230 -7.01 -32.66 -0.13
CA VAL A 230 -7.87 -33.43 -1.03
C VAL A 230 -8.73 -32.53 -1.92
N ASP A 231 -9.01 -31.31 -1.46
CA ASP A 231 -9.71 -30.29 -2.25
C ASP A 231 -9.32 -28.89 -1.78
N LYS A 232 -9.29 -27.93 -2.71
CA LYS A 232 -9.05 -26.51 -2.44
C LYS A 232 -9.83 -25.64 -3.43
N ILE A 233 -10.68 -24.79 -2.91
CA ILE A 233 -11.53 -23.89 -3.68
C ILE A 233 -11.47 -22.48 -3.12
N ALA A 234 -11.55 -21.49 -4.01
CA ALA A 234 -11.64 -20.09 -3.62
C ALA A 234 -12.92 -19.47 -4.16
N LYS A 235 -13.39 -18.42 -3.51
CA LYS A 235 -14.45 -17.53 -3.97
C LYS A 235 -14.25 -16.14 -3.38
N ILE A 236 -14.92 -15.16 -3.95
CA ILE A 236 -14.99 -13.82 -3.40
C ILE A 236 -16.42 -13.47 -3.01
N HIS A 237 -16.56 -12.61 -1.99
CA HIS A 237 -17.84 -12.04 -1.57
C HIS A 237 -17.83 -10.55 -1.98
N PRO A 238 -18.62 -10.15 -2.99
CA PRO A 238 -18.73 -8.74 -3.39
C PRO A 238 -19.23 -7.87 -2.24
N ILE A 239 -18.70 -6.67 -2.09
CA ILE A 239 -19.02 -5.74 -1.00
C ILE A 239 -20.54 -5.43 -0.95
N GLU A 240 -21.24 -5.41 -2.10
CA GLU A 240 -22.67 -5.16 -2.17
C GLU A 240 -23.49 -6.22 -1.42
N THR A 241 -22.93 -7.42 -1.24
CA THR A 241 -23.57 -8.53 -0.51
C THR A 241 -23.32 -8.48 0.99
N LEU A 242 -22.38 -7.63 1.45
CA LEU A 242 -22.03 -7.49 2.85
C LEU A 242 -22.90 -6.46 3.57
N PRO A 243 -23.04 -6.53 4.92
CA PRO A 243 -23.89 -5.61 5.67
C PRO A 243 -23.41 -4.16 5.51
N LEU A 244 -24.36 -3.22 5.49
CA LEU A 244 -24.03 -1.80 5.61
C LEU A 244 -23.68 -1.50 7.08
N VAL A 245 -22.66 -0.69 7.28
CA VAL A 245 -22.18 -0.25 8.58
C VAL A 245 -22.04 1.27 8.57
N GLU A 246 -22.56 1.94 9.59
CA GLU A 246 -22.33 3.36 9.79
C GLU A 246 -20.91 3.56 10.37
N THR A 247 -20.18 4.49 9.78
CA THR A 247 -18.78 4.77 10.16
C THR A 247 -18.55 6.27 10.25
N HIS A 248 -17.53 6.68 10.99
CA HIS A 248 -17.18 8.09 11.21
C HIS A 248 -15.68 8.37 11.01
N PHE A 249 -15.00 7.58 10.17
CA PHE A 249 -13.54 7.70 9.97
C PHE A 249 -13.12 9.05 9.39
N GLU A 250 -13.95 9.65 8.52
CA GLU A 250 -13.68 10.97 7.96
C GLU A 250 -13.78 12.07 9.02
N GLU A 251 -14.80 12.02 9.89
CA GLU A 251 -15.00 12.93 11.01
C GLU A 251 -13.90 12.77 12.06
N GLU A 252 -13.51 11.54 12.36
CA GLU A 252 -12.40 11.22 13.26
C GLU A 252 -11.09 11.81 12.74
N GLY A 253 -10.75 11.56 11.46
CA GLY A 253 -9.56 12.11 10.82
C GLY A 253 -9.56 13.64 10.80
N ARG A 254 -10.70 14.26 10.49
CA ARG A 254 -10.88 15.72 10.56
C ARG A 254 -10.63 16.28 11.96
N ALA A 255 -11.13 15.60 12.99
CA ALA A 255 -10.93 16.00 14.37
C ALA A 255 -9.45 15.92 14.78
N LEU A 256 -8.77 14.82 14.42
CA LEU A 256 -7.36 14.61 14.70
C LEU A 256 -6.46 15.63 13.98
N LEU A 257 -6.76 15.97 12.72
CA LEU A 257 -6.04 16.96 11.91
C LEU A 257 -6.58 18.39 12.06
N SER A 258 -7.31 18.69 13.14
CA SER A 258 -7.94 20.02 13.35
C SER A 258 -6.96 21.12 13.77
N LYS A 259 -5.67 20.81 13.94
CA LYS A 259 -4.65 21.77 14.33
C LYS A 259 -4.53 22.90 13.29
N PRO A 260 -4.60 24.19 13.71
CA PRO A 260 -4.49 25.30 12.80
C PRO A 260 -3.08 25.47 12.24
N VAL A 261 -2.99 25.64 10.91
CA VAL A 261 -1.77 25.99 10.19
C VAL A 261 -1.74 27.50 9.87
N VAL A 262 -2.90 28.05 9.48
CA VAL A 262 -3.06 29.47 9.15
C VAL A 262 -4.32 30.00 9.80
N ASN A 263 -4.25 31.21 10.41
CA ASN A 263 -5.35 31.88 11.11
C ASN A 263 -5.78 33.20 10.44
N HIS A 264 -5.80 33.24 9.14
CA HIS A 264 -6.35 34.34 8.35
C HIS A 264 -6.94 33.80 7.05
N HIS A 265 -7.77 34.60 6.39
CA HIS A 265 -8.42 34.16 5.15
C HIS A 265 -7.40 33.73 4.07
N VAL A 266 -7.61 32.58 3.54
CA VAL A 266 -6.81 31.96 2.45
C VAL A 266 -7.75 31.53 1.34
N ASN A 267 -7.38 31.84 0.09
CA ASN A 267 -8.04 31.34 -1.11
C ASN A 267 -6.97 30.74 -2.04
N LEU A 268 -6.89 29.41 -2.06
CA LEU A 268 -5.98 28.63 -2.88
C LEU A 268 -6.81 27.82 -3.88
N VAL A 269 -6.79 28.24 -5.14
CA VAL A 269 -7.60 27.62 -6.19
C VAL A 269 -6.93 26.39 -6.79
N LYS A 270 -7.70 25.34 -7.07
CA LYS A 270 -7.27 24.20 -7.89
C LYS A 270 -7.36 24.58 -9.37
N ARG A 271 -6.25 24.51 -10.10
CA ARG A 271 -6.17 24.58 -11.55
C ARG A 271 -5.02 23.68 -12.01
N THR A 272 -5.26 22.88 -13.04
CA THR A 272 -4.25 21.96 -13.61
C THR A 272 -3.71 22.42 -14.95
N ASP A 273 -4.39 23.36 -15.59
CA ASP A 273 -4.09 23.85 -16.94
C ASP A 273 -3.15 25.09 -16.98
N VAL A 274 -3.05 25.81 -15.89
CA VAL A 274 -2.25 27.02 -15.76
C VAL A 274 -1.50 27.07 -14.44
N VAL A 275 -0.38 27.77 -14.41
CA VAL A 275 0.34 28.08 -13.16
C VAL A 275 -0.51 29.06 -12.34
N THR A 276 -0.79 28.70 -11.09
CA THR A 276 -1.53 29.51 -10.14
C THR A 276 -0.64 29.89 -8.96
N ARG A 277 -1.11 30.80 -8.12
CA ARG A 277 -0.45 31.09 -6.84
C ARG A 277 -0.36 29.83 -5.99
N THR A 278 -1.37 28.95 -6.00
CA THR A 278 -1.40 27.68 -5.26
C THR A 278 -0.29 26.73 -5.73
N SER A 279 -0.18 26.51 -7.04
CA SER A 279 0.83 25.61 -7.59
C SER A 279 2.25 26.18 -7.45
N TYR A 280 2.40 27.50 -7.52
CA TYR A 280 3.67 28.16 -7.26
C TYR A 280 4.09 28.03 -5.79
N LEU A 281 3.15 28.22 -4.84
CA LEU A 281 3.41 28.03 -3.42
C LEU A 281 3.82 26.58 -3.09
N LEU A 282 3.21 25.59 -3.74
CA LEU A 282 3.63 24.20 -3.63
C LEU A 282 5.08 24.00 -4.09
N ALA A 283 5.45 24.55 -5.26
CA ALA A 283 6.81 24.45 -5.77
C ALA A 283 7.83 25.14 -4.87
N GLU A 284 7.48 26.30 -4.32
CA GLU A 284 8.27 27.03 -3.33
C GLU A 284 8.49 26.21 -2.06
N SER A 285 7.41 25.62 -1.51
CA SER A 285 7.48 24.76 -0.32
C SER A 285 8.38 23.54 -0.54
N VAL A 286 8.29 22.89 -1.70
CA VAL A 286 9.17 21.77 -2.06
C VAL A 286 10.62 22.22 -2.18
N TYR A 287 10.88 23.39 -2.78
CA TYR A 287 12.21 23.97 -2.90
C TYR A 287 12.84 24.25 -1.52
N GLU A 288 12.09 24.91 -0.64
CA GLU A 288 12.58 25.25 0.70
C GLU A 288 12.81 24.02 1.57
N PHE A 289 11.88 23.07 1.54
CA PHE A 289 12.00 21.80 2.27
C PHE A 289 13.20 20.97 1.78
N SER A 290 13.33 20.84 0.47
CA SER A 290 14.37 20.00 -0.13
C SER A 290 15.77 20.60 -0.05
N ARG A 291 15.90 21.95 0.08
CA ARG A 291 17.18 22.67 -0.01
C ARG A 291 17.95 22.32 -1.27
N ALA A 292 17.27 22.07 -2.37
CA ALA A 292 17.86 21.81 -3.69
C ALA A 292 18.14 23.12 -4.42
N ASP A 293 18.85 23.09 -5.55
CA ASP A 293 19.11 24.29 -6.34
C ASP A 293 17.85 24.81 -7.03
N CYS A 294 16.89 23.94 -7.33
CA CYS A 294 15.59 24.25 -7.93
C CYS A 294 14.56 23.17 -7.57
N ALA A 295 13.28 23.46 -7.83
CA ALA A 295 12.21 22.47 -7.71
C ALA A 295 11.36 22.38 -8.98
N ILE A 296 10.85 21.18 -9.24
CA ILE A 296 9.90 20.90 -10.32
C ILE A 296 8.75 20.11 -9.70
N VAL A 297 7.54 20.63 -9.82
CA VAL A 297 6.31 19.96 -9.37
C VAL A 297 5.25 20.04 -10.47
N ASN A 298 4.23 19.22 -10.44
CA ASN A 298 3.10 19.30 -11.37
C ASN A 298 1.83 19.79 -10.67
N ALA A 299 0.97 20.49 -11.40
CA ALA A 299 -0.24 21.10 -10.85
C ALA A 299 -1.30 20.06 -10.46
N GLY A 300 -1.24 18.84 -11.01
CA GLY A 300 -2.14 17.74 -10.67
C GLY A 300 -1.98 17.21 -9.25
N LEU A 301 -0.89 17.56 -8.57
CA LEU A 301 -0.74 17.31 -7.13
C LEU A 301 -1.77 18.08 -6.29
N ILE A 302 -2.37 19.14 -6.80
CA ILE A 302 -3.40 19.90 -6.09
C ILE A 302 -4.75 19.26 -6.41
N VAL A 303 -5.23 18.41 -5.51
CA VAL A 303 -6.49 17.67 -5.69
C VAL A 303 -7.70 18.53 -5.34
N ASN A 304 -7.58 19.37 -4.32
CA ASN A 304 -8.63 20.31 -3.89
C ASN A 304 -8.08 21.73 -3.69
N GLY A 305 -8.95 22.72 -3.85
CA GLY A 305 -8.66 24.08 -3.41
C GLY A 305 -8.95 24.25 -1.91
N ILE A 306 -8.48 25.36 -1.34
CA ILE A 306 -8.81 25.78 0.03
C ILE A 306 -9.38 27.19 -0.03
N GLU A 307 -10.57 27.41 0.55
CA GLU A 307 -11.14 28.72 0.83
C GLU A 307 -11.65 28.71 2.27
N ALA A 308 -10.90 29.32 3.16
CA ALA A 308 -11.19 29.32 4.59
C ALA A 308 -10.55 30.50 5.33
N ASP A 309 -11.17 30.96 6.42
CA ASP A 309 -10.62 31.97 7.33
C ASP A 309 -9.60 31.37 8.31
N LYS A 310 -9.62 30.07 8.46
CA LYS A 310 -8.69 29.29 9.29
C LYS A 310 -8.41 27.98 8.56
N VAL A 311 -7.16 27.77 8.18
CA VAL A 311 -6.70 26.54 7.52
C VAL A 311 -6.12 25.59 8.56
N THR A 312 -6.52 24.32 8.50
CA THR A 312 -6.06 23.25 9.38
C THR A 312 -5.17 22.26 8.64
N GLU A 313 -4.53 21.34 9.38
CA GLU A 313 -3.78 20.23 8.80
C GLU A 313 -4.69 19.35 7.90
N TYR A 314 -5.97 19.19 8.27
CA TYR A 314 -6.97 18.50 7.45
C TYR A 314 -7.19 19.15 6.08
N ASP A 315 -7.26 20.49 6.02
CA ASP A 315 -7.44 21.21 4.76
C ASP A 315 -6.23 21.02 3.84
N ILE A 316 -5.01 21.04 4.41
CA ILE A 316 -3.77 20.80 3.68
C ILE A 316 -3.74 19.34 3.18
N HIS A 317 -4.06 18.37 4.04
CA HIS A 317 -4.11 16.96 3.66
C HIS A 317 -5.11 16.73 2.51
N ARG A 318 -6.31 17.29 2.57
CA ARG A 318 -7.31 17.19 1.49
C ARG A 318 -6.86 17.88 0.20
N MET A 319 -6.03 18.91 0.29
CA MET A 319 -5.46 19.56 -0.89
C MET A 319 -4.40 18.69 -1.55
N LEU A 320 -3.61 17.97 -0.76
CA LEU A 320 -2.45 17.17 -1.20
C LEU A 320 -2.48 15.74 -0.59
N PRO A 321 -3.49 14.92 -0.90
CA PRO A 321 -3.70 13.63 -0.24
C PRO A 321 -2.83 12.51 -0.83
N HIS A 322 -1.61 12.81 -1.22
CA HIS A 322 -0.74 11.87 -1.92
C HIS A 322 0.20 11.16 -0.94
N PRO A 323 0.16 9.83 -0.80
CA PRO A 323 1.17 9.07 -0.08
C PRO A 323 2.46 8.95 -0.93
N ILE A 324 3.10 10.09 -1.20
CA ILE A 324 4.34 10.20 -1.98
C ILE A 324 5.36 11.07 -1.27
N ASN A 325 6.64 10.82 -1.53
CA ASN A 325 7.73 11.54 -0.90
C ASN A 325 8.40 12.52 -1.87
N ILE A 326 8.93 13.63 -1.31
CA ILE A 326 9.79 14.56 -2.04
C ILE A 326 11.16 13.89 -2.22
N VAL A 327 11.68 13.88 -3.45
CA VAL A 327 12.98 13.30 -3.78
C VAL A 327 13.96 14.36 -4.27
N ARG A 328 15.24 14.22 -3.92
CA ARG A 328 16.35 14.99 -4.52
C ARG A 328 17.11 14.14 -5.51
N VAL A 329 17.35 14.68 -6.68
CA VAL A 329 18.15 14.03 -7.72
C VAL A 329 19.29 14.96 -8.17
N ARG A 330 20.45 14.39 -8.46
CA ARG A 330 21.57 15.14 -9.08
C ARG A 330 21.48 14.99 -10.60
N LEU A 331 21.37 16.13 -11.27
CA LEU A 331 21.30 16.19 -12.73
C LEU A 331 22.43 17.09 -13.27
N THR A 332 22.99 16.72 -14.42
CA THR A 332 23.80 17.66 -15.21
C THR A 332 22.88 18.70 -15.85
N GLY A 333 23.41 19.88 -16.22
CA GLY A 333 22.63 20.90 -16.92
C GLY A 333 21.96 20.37 -18.21
N LYS A 334 22.63 19.47 -18.94
CA LYS A 334 22.05 18.81 -20.14
C LYS A 334 20.81 17.94 -19.75
N GLN A 335 20.89 17.15 -18.69
CA GLN A 335 19.77 16.34 -18.22
C GLN A 335 18.63 17.21 -17.71
N LEU A 336 18.93 18.26 -16.92
CA LEU A 336 17.93 19.20 -16.45
C LEU A 336 17.20 19.87 -17.62
N LYS A 337 17.92 20.32 -18.65
CA LYS A 337 17.32 20.85 -19.87
C LYS A 337 16.36 19.86 -20.55
N GLN A 338 16.73 18.58 -20.61
CA GLN A 338 15.84 17.53 -21.15
C GLN A 338 14.58 17.33 -20.33
N VAL A 339 14.69 17.34 -18.99
CA VAL A 339 13.53 17.24 -18.08
C VAL A 339 12.58 18.42 -18.33
N ILE A 340 13.11 19.64 -18.37
CA ILE A 340 12.33 20.85 -18.61
C ILE A 340 11.65 20.81 -19.98
N GLN A 341 12.37 20.44 -21.04
CA GLN A 341 11.78 20.31 -22.36
C GLN A 341 10.65 19.27 -22.43
N LYS A 342 10.79 18.16 -21.69
CA LYS A 342 9.72 17.17 -21.58
C LYS A 342 8.52 17.70 -20.81
N SER A 343 8.74 18.37 -19.67
CA SER A 343 7.67 18.90 -18.83
C SER A 343 6.78 19.94 -19.53
N GLN A 344 7.26 20.57 -20.62
CA GLN A 344 6.48 21.52 -21.40
C GLN A 344 5.63 20.88 -22.51
N LYS A 345 5.74 19.57 -22.73
CA LYS A 345 4.98 18.90 -23.77
C LYS A 345 3.57 18.58 -23.30
N GLN A 346 2.59 18.86 -24.16
CA GLN A 346 1.17 18.64 -23.88
C GLN A 346 0.85 17.17 -23.55
N GLU A 347 1.55 16.22 -24.16
CA GLU A 347 1.39 14.80 -23.90
C GLU A 347 1.60 14.43 -22.43
N TYR A 348 2.61 15.00 -21.75
CA TYR A 348 2.86 14.77 -20.33
C TYR A 348 1.89 15.54 -19.42
N MET A 349 1.43 16.71 -19.85
CA MET A 349 0.48 17.51 -19.06
C MET A 349 -0.91 16.83 -18.95
N HIS A 350 -1.33 16.14 -20.01
CA HIS A 350 -2.61 15.45 -20.10
C HIS A 350 -2.51 13.96 -19.81
N GLU A 351 -1.33 13.48 -19.42
CA GLU A 351 -1.16 12.07 -19.06
C GLU A 351 -1.93 11.75 -17.76
N HIS A 352 -2.75 10.71 -17.84
CA HIS A 352 -3.45 10.14 -16.69
C HIS A 352 -2.48 9.21 -15.95
N ALA A 353 -2.03 9.66 -14.78
CA ALA A 353 -1.20 8.82 -13.91
C ALA A 353 -2.10 7.99 -13.00
N GLN A 354 -1.87 6.69 -12.97
CA GLN A 354 -2.52 5.77 -12.04
C GLN A 354 -1.46 5.01 -11.23
N GLY A 355 -1.71 4.85 -9.96
CA GLY A 355 -0.82 4.13 -9.05
C GLY A 355 0.30 5.00 -8.46
N LEU A 356 1.28 4.35 -7.84
CA LEU A 356 2.46 4.97 -7.19
C LEU A 356 2.13 6.12 -6.23
N GLY A 357 0.96 6.08 -5.58
CA GLY A 357 0.54 7.09 -4.61
C GLY A 357 -0.04 8.39 -5.18
N PHE A 358 -0.04 8.61 -6.49
CA PHE A 358 -0.67 9.78 -7.09
C PHE A 358 -2.20 9.70 -7.01
N ARG A 359 -2.84 10.77 -6.52
CA ARG A 359 -4.31 10.86 -6.30
C ARG A 359 -4.98 11.94 -7.16
N GLY A 360 -4.24 12.58 -8.07
CA GLY A 360 -4.78 13.48 -9.08
C GLY A 360 -5.30 12.74 -10.31
N ASP A 361 -6.03 13.45 -11.17
CA ASP A 361 -6.55 12.88 -12.43
C ASP A 361 -5.50 12.86 -13.54
N ILE A 362 -4.79 14.00 -13.68
CA ILE A 362 -3.73 14.23 -14.69
C ILE A 362 -2.55 14.92 -14.06
N PHE A 363 -1.37 14.85 -14.66
CA PHE A 363 -0.23 15.60 -14.15
C PHE A 363 -0.45 17.13 -14.23
N GLY A 364 -1.10 17.61 -15.26
CA GLY A 364 -1.29 19.05 -15.45
C GLY A 364 0.00 19.79 -15.78
N GLY A 365 -0.04 21.12 -15.71
CA GLY A 365 1.11 21.96 -15.97
C GLY A 365 2.23 21.80 -14.95
N TYR A 366 3.47 21.81 -15.40
CA TYR A 366 4.65 21.74 -14.55
C TYR A 366 5.11 23.12 -14.10
N ILE A 367 5.37 23.26 -12.83
CA ILE A 367 5.86 24.47 -12.17
C ILE A 367 7.36 24.30 -11.93
N LEU A 368 8.13 25.25 -12.44
CA LEU A 368 9.59 25.32 -12.29
C LEU A 368 9.90 26.45 -11.31
N TYR A 369 10.47 26.12 -10.15
CA TYR A 369 10.81 27.09 -9.13
C TYR A 369 12.33 27.28 -9.05
N ASN A 370 12.77 28.53 -8.94
CA ASN A 370 14.18 28.94 -8.93
C ASN A 370 14.97 28.47 -10.17
N LEU A 371 14.30 28.46 -11.34
CA LEU A 371 14.88 28.17 -12.64
C LEU A 371 14.62 29.33 -13.59
N GLY A 372 15.68 29.90 -14.14
CA GLY A 372 15.63 30.90 -15.20
C GLY A 372 16.18 30.32 -16.52
N PHE A 373 15.57 30.71 -17.64
CA PHE A 373 16.06 30.39 -18.97
C PHE A 373 16.75 31.63 -19.56
N ILE A 374 17.95 31.43 -20.08
CA ILE A 374 18.56 32.40 -20.99
C ILE A 374 18.49 31.76 -22.37
N GLU A 375 17.61 32.26 -23.24
CA GLU A 375 17.66 31.90 -24.65
C GLU A 375 18.90 32.55 -25.22
N SER A 376 19.89 31.75 -25.60
CA SER A 376 20.95 32.26 -26.45
C SER A 376 20.41 32.30 -27.90
N GLU A 377 20.38 33.44 -28.48
CA GLU A 377 20.25 33.60 -29.94
C GLU A 377 21.50 33.00 -30.60
N GLU A 378 21.51 31.68 -30.89
CA GLU A 378 22.40 31.01 -31.84
C GLU A 378 21.60 29.94 -32.61
#